data_29494eee8d809bb7adb375e24e1ef9b4
#
_entry.id   29494eee8d809bb7adb375e24e1ef9b4
#
_cell.length_a   1.000
_cell.length_b   1.000
_cell.length_c   1.000
_cell.angle_alpha   90.00
_cell.angle_beta   90.00
_cell.angle_gamma   90.00
#
_symmetry.space_group_name_H-M   'P 1'
#
loop_
_entity.id
_entity.type
_entity.pdbx_description
1 polymer ?
#
loop_
_entity_poly.entity_id
_entity_poly.type
_entity_poly.pdbx_seq_one_letter_code
_entity_poly.pdbx_strand_id
1 'polypeptide(L)'
;IGDEITLTDGNGNFYRAEITAATNKRCLVKILETIPQEPLWSGHLHIAMAPTKNMDRNEWFAEKATEIGFDELTFLNCRFSERKVIKMERIEKIVVSAIKQSLKARLPRLNEMTDFDKFITQEFTGQKFIAHCYKGEKPLLKNILKPGEDALVLIGPEGDFSEEEVTKAIEKGFQPISLGKSRLRTETAALVATMVVNSE
;
A
#
# COMPACT_ATOMS: atom_id res chain seq x y z
N ILE A 1 14.36 -25.14 -22.66
CA ILE A 1 14.62 -26.23 -21.69
C ILE A 1 16.09 -26.12 -21.31
N GLY A 2 16.40 -26.29 -20.00
CA GLY A 2 17.75 -26.14 -19.46
C GLY A 2 18.12 -24.72 -19.04
N ASP A 3 17.32 -23.71 -19.36
CA ASP A 3 17.56 -22.33 -18.92
C ASP A 3 17.22 -22.17 -17.44
N GLU A 4 18.07 -21.44 -16.71
CA GLU A 4 17.79 -21.07 -15.33
C GLU A 4 16.98 -19.77 -15.26
N ILE A 5 16.02 -19.73 -14.35
CA ILE A 5 15.18 -18.56 -14.08
C ILE A 5 15.05 -18.34 -12.58
N THR A 6 14.77 -17.08 -12.19
CA THR A 6 14.43 -16.72 -10.82
C THR A 6 12.92 -16.55 -10.70
N LEU A 7 12.33 -17.18 -9.69
CA LEU A 7 10.91 -17.11 -9.38
C LEU A 7 10.72 -16.55 -7.97
N THR A 8 9.53 -16.06 -7.69
CA THR A 8 9.06 -15.79 -6.32
C THR A 8 7.61 -16.26 -6.17
N ASP A 9 7.26 -16.69 -4.97
CA ASP A 9 5.89 -17.03 -4.57
C ASP A 9 5.17 -15.85 -3.89
N GLY A 10 5.89 -14.72 -3.70
CA GLY A 10 5.38 -13.56 -2.99
C GLY A 10 5.37 -13.69 -1.45
N ASN A 11 5.91 -14.79 -0.91
CA ASN A 11 5.91 -15.08 0.54
C ASN A 11 7.28 -14.89 1.20
N GLY A 12 8.18 -14.18 0.53
CA GLY A 12 9.49 -13.84 1.08
C GLY A 12 10.63 -14.75 0.60
N ASN A 13 10.41 -15.53 -0.45
CA ASN A 13 11.47 -16.35 -1.03
C ASN A 13 11.66 -16.04 -2.51
N PHE A 14 12.92 -16.07 -2.95
CA PHE A 14 13.27 -16.31 -4.33
C PHE A 14 13.65 -17.79 -4.52
N TYR A 15 13.42 -18.28 -5.72
CA TYR A 15 13.74 -19.64 -6.11
C TYR A 15 14.57 -19.59 -7.39
N ARG A 16 15.76 -20.17 -7.38
CA ARG A 16 16.49 -20.48 -8.59
C ARG A 16 15.95 -21.80 -9.15
N ALA A 17 15.53 -21.80 -10.39
CA ALA A 17 14.85 -22.91 -11.01
C ALA A 17 15.32 -23.15 -12.44
N GLU A 18 15.34 -24.40 -12.88
CA GLU A 18 15.65 -24.82 -14.24
C GLU A 18 14.34 -25.18 -14.98
N ILE A 19 14.19 -24.71 -16.21
CA ILE A 19 13.06 -25.05 -17.08
C ILE A 19 13.22 -26.49 -17.57
N THR A 20 12.33 -27.38 -17.17
CA THR A 20 12.35 -28.81 -17.57
C THR A 20 11.42 -29.11 -18.74
N ALA A 21 10.35 -28.34 -18.91
CA ALA A 21 9.45 -28.40 -20.07
C ALA A 21 8.75 -27.07 -20.29
N ALA A 22 8.53 -26.68 -21.52
CA ALA A 22 7.82 -25.47 -21.89
C ALA A 22 6.90 -25.72 -23.08
N THR A 23 5.68 -25.22 -22.97
CA THR A 23 4.66 -25.15 -24.03
C THR A 23 4.06 -23.76 -24.06
N ASN A 24 3.24 -23.45 -25.07
CA ASN A 24 2.53 -22.15 -25.13
C ASN A 24 1.63 -21.85 -23.92
N LYS A 25 1.26 -22.87 -23.13
CA LYS A 25 0.32 -22.75 -22.00
C LYS A 25 0.90 -23.12 -20.64
N ARG A 26 2.01 -23.84 -20.60
CA ARG A 26 2.59 -24.37 -19.35
C ARG A 26 4.11 -24.35 -19.42
N CYS A 27 4.71 -23.96 -18.32
CA CYS A 27 6.14 -24.06 -18.06
C CYS A 27 6.31 -24.90 -16.80
N LEU A 28 7.08 -26.00 -16.90
CA LEU A 28 7.47 -26.81 -15.75
C LEU A 28 8.91 -26.47 -15.38
N VAL A 29 9.14 -26.31 -14.13
CA VAL A 29 10.46 -25.98 -13.59
C VAL A 29 10.83 -26.95 -12.47
N LYS A 30 12.11 -27.19 -12.32
CA LYS A 30 12.70 -27.86 -11.17
C LYS A 30 13.35 -26.83 -10.28
N ILE A 31 12.94 -26.72 -9.04
CA ILE A 31 13.58 -25.83 -8.07
C ILE A 31 14.97 -26.40 -7.74
N LEU A 32 15.98 -25.57 -7.94
CA LEU A 32 17.37 -25.89 -7.64
C LEU A 32 17.77 -25.37 -6.26
N GLU A 33 17.25 -24.18 -5.89
CA GLU A 33 17.61 -23.50 -4.65
C GLU A 33 16.45 -22.63 -4.16
N THR A 34 16.24 -22.58 -2.86
CA THR A 34 15.35 -21.65 -2.18
C THR A 34 16.20 -20.59 -1.46
N ILE A 35 15.94 -19.33 -1.74
CA ILE A 35 16.72 -18.18 -1.25
C ILE A 35 15.79 -17.29 -0.42
N PRO A 36 15.70 -17.49 0.91
CA PRO A 36 14.88 -16.64 1.78
C PRO A 36 15.36 -15.18 1.73
N GLN A 37 14.42 -14.25 1.78
CA GLN A 37 14.68 -12.82 1.78
C GLN A 37 14.20 -12.20 3.08
N GLU A 38 15.08 -11.48 3.75
CA GLU A 38 14.71 -10.65 4.89
C GLU A 38 13.79 -9.49 4.44
N PRO A 39 12.87 -9.02 5.32
CA PRO A 39 12.12 -7.81 5.04
C PRO A 39 13.04 -6.62 4.78
N LEU A 40 12.70 -5.79 3.79
CA LEU A 40 13.51 -4.61 3.43
C LEU A 40 13.29 -3.42 4.38
N TRP A 41 12.24 -3.47 5.19
CA TRP A 41 11.90 -2.46 6.20
C TRP A 41 11.39 -3.15 7.47
N SER A 42 11.37 -2.42 8.57
CA SER A 42 10.82 -2.87 9.84
C SER A 42 9.41 -2.30 10.06
N GLY A 43 8.61 -3.00 10.86
CA GLY A 43 7.19 -2.68 11.06
C GLY A 43 6.32 -3.10 9.89
N HIS A 44 5.01 -2.88 10.02
CA HIS A 44 3.99 -3.17 9.01
C HIS A 44 3.32 -1.88 8.57
N LEU A 45 3.44 -1.53 7.30
CA LEU A 45 2.79 -0.35 6.73
C LEU A 45 1.49 -0.70 6.02
N HIS A 46 0.37 -0.23 6.54
CA HIS A 46 -0.93 -0.29 5.91
C HIS A 46 -1.33 1.10 5.39
N ILE A 47 -1.47 1.23 4.08
CA ILE A 47 -2.06 2.42 3.45
C ILE A 47 -3.54 2.17 3.18
N ALA A 48 -4.40 3.00 3.75
CA ALA A 48 -5.83 2.96 3.50
C ALA A 48 -6.25 4.28 2.84
N MET A 49 -6.54 4.25 1.53
CA MET A 49 -6.78 5.45 0.75
C MET A 49 -8.09 5.39 -0.01
N ALA A 50 -8.77 6.53 -0.12
CA ALA A 50 -9.86 6.64 -1.06
C ALA A 50 -9.32 6.56 -2.49
N PRO A 51 -9.96 5.79 -3.39
CA PRO A 51 -9.52 5.74 -4.78
C PRO A 51 -9.78 7.07 -5.47
N THR A 52 -8.84 7.49 -6.31
CA THR A 52 -9.03 8.65 -7.18
C THR A 52 -10.07 8.35 -8.27
N LYS A 53 -10.72 9.38 -8.79
CA LYS A 53 -11.65 9.28 -9.92
C LYS A 53 -10.99 8.61 -11.14
N ASN A 54 -9.76 9.03 -11.48
CA ASN A 54 -9.00 8.44 -12.58
C ASN A 54 -8.31 7.16 -12.12
N MET A 55 -8.67 6.03 -12.77
CA MET A 55 -8.12 4.72 -12.44
C MET A 55 -6.60 4.64 -12.62
N ASP A 56 -6.06 5.29 -13.66
CA ASP A 56 -4.63 5.26 -13.96
C ASP A 56 -3.77 5.81 -12.81
N ARG A 57 -4.30 6.74 -12.01
CA ARG A 57 -3.61 7.26 -10.82
C ARG A 57 -3.57 6.27 -9.67
N ASN A 58 -4.63 5.47 -9.50
CA ASN A 58 -4.65 4.40 -8.51
C ASN A 58 -3.64 3.32 -8.89
N GLU A 59 -3.53 3.01 -10.18
CA GLU A 59 -2.55 2.06 -10.71
C GLU A 59 -1.12 2.59 -10.56
N TRP A 60 -0.90 3.86 -10.91
CA TRP A 60 0.38 4.51 -10.71
C TRP A 60 0.81 4.50 -9.24
N PHE A 61 -0.11 4.81 -8.32
CA PHE A 61 0.17 4.70 -6.89
C PHE A 61 0.56 3.27 -6.52
N ALA A 62 -0.25 2.28 -6.90
CA ALA A 62 0.00 0.88 -6.57
C ALA A 62 1.37 0.41 -7.10
N GLU A 63 1.75 0.81 -8.31
CA GLU A 63 3.07 0.54 -8.89
C GLU A 63 4.18 1.17 -8.05
N LYS A 64 4.14 2.50 -7.84
CA LYS A 64 5.22 3.25 -7.19
C LYS A 64 5.34 2.97 -5.70
N ALA A 65 4.21 2.78 -5.02
CA ALA A 65 4.22 2.36 -3.62
C ALA A 65 4.83 0.96 -3.46
N THR A 66 4.57 0.04 -4.40
CA THR A 66 5.20 -1.29 -4.41
C THR A 66 6.72 -1.18 -4.62
N GLU A 67 7.19 -0.29 -5.49
CA GLU A 67 8.63 -0.03 -5.68
C GLU A 67 9.30 0.50 -4.41
N ILE A 68 8.64 1.39 -3.66
CA ILE A 68 9.13 1.91 -2.38
C ILE A 68 9.04 0.83 -1.31
N GLY A 69 7.85 0.30 -1.09
CA GLY A 69 7.53 -0.75 -0.13
C GLY A 69 6.34 -0.38 0.76
N PHE A 70 5.41 -1.28 0.88
CA PHE A 70 4.31 -1.28 1.84
C PHE A 70 3.85 -2.72 2.03
N ASP A 71 3.11 -2.99 3.10
CA ASP A 71 2.68 -4.34 3.42
C ASP A 71 1.21 -4.57 3.09
N GLU A 72 0.38 -3.53 3.19
CA GLU A 72 -1.07 -3.67 3.04
C GLU A 72 -1.71 -2.44 2.41
N LEU A 73 -2.67 -2.66 1.51
CA LEU A 73 -3.45 -1.62 0.85
C LEU A 73 -4.94 -1.93 0.97
N THR A 74 -5.71 -0.93 1.43
CA THR A 74 -7.18 -0.96 1.39
C THR A 74 -7.69 0.30 0.70
N PHE A 75 -8.57 0.16 -0.28
CA PHE A 75 -9.30 1.31 -0.81
C PHE A 75 -10.53 1.60 0.04
N LEU A 76 -10.77 2.90 0.34
CA LEU A 76 -11.84 3.36 1.22
C LEU A 76 -12.97 4.01 0.41
N ASN A 77 -14.21 3.60 0.68
CA ASN A 77 -15.37 4.34 0.23
C ASN A 77 -15.68 5.44 1.24
N CYS A 78 -15.21 6.67 0.97
CA CYS A 78 -15.44 7.86 1.79
C CYS A 78 -16.64 8.65 1.27
N ARG A 79 -17.15 9.59 2.08
CA ARG A 79 -18.31 10.43 1.73
C ARG A 79 -18.14 11.15 0.39
N PHE A 80 -16.97 11.74 0.15
CA PHE A 80 -16.68 12.51 -1.07
C PHE A 80 -15.93 11.71 -2.13
N SER A 81 -15.87 10.38 -2.01
CA SER A 81 -15.29 9.54 -3.07
C SER A 81 -16.16 9.60 -4.32
N GLU A 82 -15.60 10.04 -5.44
CA GLU A 82 -16.26 9.95 -6.75
C GLU A 82 -16.25 8.52 -7.30
N ARG A 83 -15.19 7.76 -7.03
CA ARG A 83 -15.09 6.36 -7.43
C ARG A 83 -15.57 5.46 -6.28
N LYS A 84 -16.60 4.67 -6.58
CA LYS A 84 -17.24 3.77 -5.59
C LYS A 84 -16.89 2.29 -5.79
N VAL A 85 -16.14 1.97 -6.83
CA VAL A 85 -15.76 0.58 -7.17
C VAL A 85 -14.34 0.57 -7.71
N ILE A 86 -13.53 -0.36 -7.21
CA ILE A 86 -12.20 -0.70 -7.71
C ILE A 86 -12.18 -2.16 -8.16
N LYS A 87 -11.65 -2.42 -9.35
CA LYS A 87 -11.37 -3.78 -9.82
C LYS A 87 -10.02 -4.23 -9.25
N MET A 88 -10.06 -4.92 -8.11
CA MET A 88 -8.85 -5.33 -7.38
C MET A 88 -7.92 -6.21 -8.23
N GLU A 89 -8.47 -7.08 -9.09
CA GLU A 89 -7.66 -7.87 -10.03
C GLU A 89 -6.72 -7.03 -10.92
N ARG A 90 -7.14 -5.81 -11.25
CA ARG A 90 -6.32 -4.89 -12.05
C ARG A 90 -5.17 -4.32 -11.21
N ILE A 91 -5.44 -3.94 -9.98
CA ILE A 91 -4.42 -3.49 -9.02
C ILE A 91 -3.42 -4.61 -8.73
N GLU A 92 -3.91 -5.84 -8.50
CA GLU A 92 -3.07 -7.01 -8.26
C GLU A 92 -2.06 -7.26 -9.39
N LYS A 93 -2.51 -7.20 -10.64
CA LYS A 93 -1.62 -7.35 -11.80
C LYS A 93 -0.51 -6.29 -11.83
N ILE A 94 -0.83 -5.05 -11.48
CA ILE A 94 0.13 -3.95 -11.38
C ILE A 94 1.15 -4.24 -10.27
N VAL A 95 0.68 -4.60 -9.08
CA VAL A 95 1.54 -4.92 -7.93
C VAL A 95 2.44 -6.12 -8.22
N VAL A 96 1.91 -7.20 -8.82
CA VAL A 96 2.71 -8.36 -9.24
C VAL A 96 3.78 -7.97 -10.26
N SER A 97 3.47 -7.09 -11.20
CA SER A 97 4.46 -6.57 -12.15
C SER A 97 5.53 -5.74 -11.45
N ALA A 98 5.11 -4.89 -10.51
CA ALA A 98 6.01 -4.01 -9.77
C ALA A 98 6.96 -4.77 -8.83
N ILE A 99 6.52 -5.83 -8.13
CA ILE A 99 7.42 -6.66 -7.30
C ILE A 99 8.49 -7.36 -8.15
N LYS A 100 8.14 -7.82 -9.37
CA LYS A 100 9.11 -8.43 -10.28
C LYS A 100 10.16 -7.42 -10.73
N GLN A 101 9.72 -6.23 -11.14
CA GLN A 101 10.60 -5.17 -11.62
C GLN A 101 11.51 -4.66 -10.50
N SER A 102 10.99 -4.50 -9.27
CA SER A 102 11.73 -4.00 -8.12
C SER A 102 12.44 -5.11 -7.31
N LEU A 103 12.45 -6.35 -7.83
CA LEU A 103 13.13 -7.51 -7.24
C LEU A 103 12.73 -7.72 -5.75
N LYS A 104 11.43 -7.67 -5.48
CA LYS A 104 10.88 -7.96 -4.15
C LYS A 104 10.33 -9.38 -4.07
N ALA A 105 10.60 -10.06 -2.97
CA ALA A 105 10.14 -11.42 -2.73
C ALA A 105 8.81 -11.48 -1.97
N ARG A 106 8.30 -10.32 -1.48
CA ARG A 106 7.04 -10.24 -0.73
C ARG A 106 6.00 -9.46 -1.53
N LEU A 107 4.81 -10.08 -1.66
CA LEU A 107 3.65 -9.44 -2.27
C LEU A 107 2.86 -8.70 -1.19
N PRO A 108 2.58 -7.40 -1.35
CA PRO A 108 1.70 -6.69 -0.43
C PRO A 108 0.30 -7.31 -0.41
N ARG A 109 -0.34 -7.28 0.75
CA ARG A 109 -1.72 -7.69 0.88
C ARG A 109 -2.65 -6.61 0.30
N LEU A 110 -3.54 -7.02 -0.59
CA LEU A 110 -4.54 -6.17 -1.20
C LEU A 110 -5.93 -6.56 -0.67
N ASN A 111 -6.60 -5.61 -0.02
CA ASN A 111 -7.92 -5.84 0.54
C ASN A 111 -9.01 -5.32 -0.40
N GLU A 112 -10.19 -5.90 -0.30
CA GLU A 112 -11.37 -5.38 -0.97
C GLU A 112 -11.71 -3.97 -0.48
N MET A 113 -12.28 -3.16 -1.38
CA MET A 113 -12.73 -1.81 -1.04
C MET A 113 -13.74 -1.86 0.12
N THR A 114 -13.50 -1.03 1.12
CA THR A 114 -14.27 -1.05 2.39
C THR A 114 -14.82 0.34 2.67
N ASP A 115 -16.04 0.40 3.22
CA ASP A 115 -16.62 1.67 3.68
C ASP A 115 -15.80 2.25 4.84
N PHE A 116 -15.58 3.57 4.82
CA PHE A 116 -14.79 4.28 5.80
C PHE A 116 -15.20 3.98 7.24
N ASP A 117 -16.50 4.11 7.56
CA ASP A 117 -17.01 3.88 8.91
C ASP A 117 -16.76 2.44 9.41
N LYS A 118 -16.89 1.46 8.52
CA LYS A 118 -16.58 0.06 8.84
C LYS A 118 -15.08 -0.14 9.03
N PHE A 119 -14.26 0.49 8.19
CA PHE A 119 -12.81 0.32 8.23
C PHE A 119 -12.20 0.84 9.53
N ILE A 120 -12.56 2.05 9.97
CA ILE A 120 -11.99 2.67 11.17
C ILE A 120 -12.39 1.98 12.48
N THR A 121 -13.37 1.07 12.45
CA THR A 121 -13.75 0.25 13.61
C THR A 121 -12.96 -1.05 13.73
N GLN A 122 -12.16 -1.40 12.72
CA GLN A 122 -11.30 -2.59 12.78
C GLN A 122 -10.17 -2.38 13.79
N GLU A 123 -9.81 -3.45 14.48
CA GLU A 123 -8.68 -3.43 15.38
C GLU A 123 -7.37 -3.29 14.58
N PHE A 124 -6.52 -2.40 15.03
CA PHE A 124 -5.16 -2.24 14.52
C PHE A 124 -4.22 -1.95 15.69
N THR A 125 -3.18 -2.77 15.81
CA THR A 125 -2.14 -2.59 16.83
C THR A 125 -0.99 -1.81 16.19
N GLY A 126 -0.75 -0.59 16.66
CA GLY A 126 0.28 0.29 16.12
C GLY A 126 -0.17 1.73 16.03
N GLN A 127 0.58 2.52 15.29
CA GLN A 127 0.33 3.94 15.10
C GLN A 127 -0.75 4.16 14.03
N LYS A 128 -1.75 4.98 14.33
CA LYS A 128 -2.86 5.29 13.42
C LYS A 128 -2.86 6.78 13.07
N PHE A 129 -2.82 7.09 11.78
CA PHE A 129 -2.73 8.45 11.27
C PHE A 129 -3.82 8.75 10.25
N ILE A 130 -4.31 9.99 10.24
CA ILE A 130 -5.23 10.52 9.23
C ILE A 130 -4.70 11.83 8.65
N ALA A 131 -4.45 11.86 7.35
CA ALA A 131 -4.01 13.05 6.64
C ALA A 131 -5.23 13.80 6.07
N HIS A 132 -5.42 15.07 6.46
CA HIS A 132 -6.50 15.93 5.96
C HIS A 132 -6.06 17.38 5.85
N CYS A 133 -6.79 18.18 5.04
CA CYS A 133 -6.43 19.56 4.73
C CYS A 133 -7.16 20.63 5.57
N TYR A 134 -8.07 20.24 6.49
CA TYR A 134 -8.77 21.20 7.34
C TYR A 134 -7.81 22.05 8.16
N LYS A 135 -8.21 23.30 8.45
CA LYS A 135 -7.41 24.24 9.23
C LYS A 135 -7.08 23.69 10.62
N GLY A 136 -5.97 24.12 11.14
CA GLY A 136 -5.44 23.71 12.44
C GLY A 136 -3.99 23.22 12.31
N GLU A 137 -3.25 23.35 13.40
CA GLU A 137 -1.90 22.81 13.48
C GLU A 137 -1.94 21.29 13.56
N LYS A 138 -1.22 20.67 12.66
CA LYS A 138 -1.01 19.22 12.62
C LYS A 138 0.47 18.92 12.53
N PRO A 139 0.99 17.99 13.33
CA PRO A 139 2.38 17.59 13.22
C PRO A 139 2.66 16.96 11.85
N LEU A 140 3.87 17.14 11.36
CA LEU A 140 4.34 16.40 10.19
C LEU A 140 4.48 14.92 10.56
N LEU A 141 4.03 14.01 9.68
CA LEU A 141 4.14 12.56 9.90
C LEU A 141 5.56 12.16 10.30
N LYS A 142 6.58 12.65 9.59
CA LYS A 142 7.99 12.37 9.86
C LYS A 142 8.48 12.77 11.27
N ASN A 143 7.78 13.69 11.95
CA ASN A 143 8.20 14.18 13.26
C ASN A 143 7.60 13.37 14.42
N ILE A 144 6.57 12.57 14.16
CA ILE A 144 5.82 11.84 15.18
C ILE A 144 5.79 10.34 14.95
N LEU A 145 6.16 9.92 13.74
CA LEU A 145 6.30 8.51 13.42
C LEU A 145 7.39 7.89 14.30
N LYS A 146 7.10 6.75 14.86
CA LYS A 146 8.08 5.94 15.58
C LYS A 146 8.59 4.86 14.65
N PRO A 147 9.85 4.91 14.26
CA PRO A 147 10.44 3.94 13.34
C PRO A 147 10.29 2.50 13.83
N GLY A 148 10.05 1.59 12.91
CA GLY A 148 9.97 0.16 13.20
C GLY A 148 8.68 -0.32 13.88
N GLU A 149 7.78 0.57 14.28
CA GLU A 149 6.44 0.20 14.73
C GLU A 149 5.47 0.13 13.55
N ASP A 150 4.44 -0.71 13.68
CA ASP A 150 3.37 -0.80 12.68
C ASP A 150 2.64 0.54 12.54
N ALA A 151 2.31 0.90 11.32
CA ALA A 151 1.64 2.16 10.99
C ALA A 151 0.48 1.95 10.01
N LEU A 152 -0.64 2.60 10.30
CA LEU A 152 -1.82 2.70 9.43
C LEU A 152 -2.06 4.16 9.10
N VAL A 153 -2.07 4.50 7.79
CA VAL A 153 -2.25 5.86 7.32
C VAL A 153 -3.50 5.97 6.45
N LEU A 154 -4.44 6.84 6.85
CA LEU A 154 -5.65 7.16 6.09
C LEU A 154 -5.41 8.36 5.17
N ILE A 155 -5.76 8.21 3.88
CA ILE A 155 -5.66 9.25 2.85
C ILE A 155 -7.03 9.42 2.19
N GLY A 156 -7.56 10.65 2.21
CA GLY A 156 -8.88 10.99 1.68
C GLY A 156 -8.95 11.08 0.15
N PRO A 157 -10.18 11.21 -0.40
CA PRO A 157 -10.41 11.44 -1.82
C PRO A 157 -9.99 12.85 -2.24
N GLU A 158 -10.20 13.20 -3.51
CA GLU A 158 -9.90 14.54 -4.04
C GLU A 158 -10.65 15.66 -3.29
N GLY A 159 -11.84 15.38 -2.76
CA GLY A 159 -12.65 16.26 -1.93
C GLY A 159 -12.29 16.25 -0.43
N ASP A 160 -11.23 15.56 -0.06
CA ASP A 160 -10.83 15.29 1.33
C ASP A 160 -11.82 14.36 2.09
N PHE A 161 -11.53 14.03 3.32
CA PHE A 161 -12.50 13.45 4.24
C PHE A 161 -13.54 14.50 4.63
N SER A 162 -14.75 14.12 4.97
CA SER A 162 -15.69 15.04 5.63
C SER A 162 -15.24 15.32 7.06
N GLU A 163 -15.69 16.46 7.63
CA GLU A 163 -15.39 16.79 9.03
C GLU A 163 -15.89 15.72 10.00
N GLU A 164 -17.03 15.09 9.66
CA GLU A 164 -17.58 13.98 10.42
C GLU A 164 -16.67 12.75 10.38
N GLU A 165 -16.14 12.40 9.20
CA GLU A 165 -15.18 11.28 9.05
C GLU A 165 -13.91 11.54 9.85
N VAL A 166 -13.35 12.75 9.80
CA VAL A 166 -12.17 13.13 10.59
C VAL A 166 -12.46 13.00 12.08
N THR A 167 -13.60 13.51 12.55
CA THR A 167 -14.00 13.41 13.97
C THR A 167 -14.09 11.95 14.42
N LYS A 168 -14.80 11.12 13.65
CA LYS A 168 -14.92 9.68 13.94
C LYS A 168 -13.57 8.96 13.98
N ALA A 169 -12.67 9.30 13.05
CA ALA A 169 -11.33 8.71 13.04
C ALA A 169 -10.55 9.09 14.30
N ILE A 170 -10.61 10.36 14.73
CA ILE A 170 -9.94 10.82 15.96
C ILE A 170 -10.50 10.09 17.18
N GLU A 171 -11.82 9.92 17.28
CA GLU A 171 -12.48 9.14 18.35
C GLU A 171 -12.02 7.67 18.36
N LYS A 172 -11.63 7.12 17.20
CA LYS A 172 -11.07 5.78 17.06
C LYS A 172 -9.54 5.74 17.25
N GLY A 173 -8.92 6.85 17.67
CA GLY A 173 -7.50 6.92 18.01
C GLY A 173 -6.58 7.22 16.83
N PHE A 174 -7.12 7.68 15.68
CA PHE A 174 -6.29 8.18 14.59
C PHE A 174 -5.77 9.59 14.93
N GLN A 175 -4.49 9.79 14.76
CA GLN A 175 -3.86 11.09 14.97
C GLN A 175 -3.87 11.90 13.67
N PRO A 176 -4.42 13.14 13.68
CA PRO A 176 -4.34 14.03 12.53
C PRO A 176 -2.89 14.40 12.22
N ILE A 177 -2.53 14.33 10.94
CA ILE A 177 -1.18 14.62 10.46
C ILE A 177 -1.17 15.54 9.25
N SER A 178 -0.01 16.17 9.03
CA SER A 178 0.35 16.84 7.78
C SER A 178 1.45 16.05 7.07
N LEU A 179 1.39 16.05 5.73
CA LEU A 179 2.43 15.48 4.86
C LEU A 179 3.36 16.57 4.27
N GLY A 180 3.16 17.82 4.68
CA GLY A 180 3.96 18.96 4.22
C GLY A 180 3.12 20.19 3.95
N LYS A 181 3.76 21.26 3.47
CA LYS A 181 3.11 22.55 3.22
C LYS A 181 2.35 22.61 1.88
N SER A 182 2.72 21.75 0.94
CA SER A 182 2.12 21.73 -0.39
C SER A 182 0.81 20.95 -0.38
N ARG A 183 -0.15 21.43 -1.19
CA ARG A 183 -1.38 20.66 -1.44
C ARG A 183 -1.04 19.51 -2.38
N LEU A 184 -1.17 18.28 -1.90
CA LEU A 184 -0.91 17.06 -2.64
C LEU A 184 -2.23 16.50 -3.22
N ARG A 185 -2.13 15.84 -4.36
CA ARG A 185 -3.22 14.97 -4.85
C ARG A 185 -3.26 13.71 -4.00
N THR A 186 -4.40 13.02 -4.01
CA THR A 186 -4.62 11.80 -3.21
C THR A 186 -3.53 10.76 -3.43
N GLU A 187 -3.24 10.40 -4.68
CA GLU A 187 -2.20 9.43 -5.03
C GLU A 187 -0.80 9.87 -4.59
N THR A 188 -0.52 11.18 -4.69
CA THR A 188 0.76 11.74 -4.25
C THR A 188 0.85 11.75 -2.72
N ALA A 189 -0.22 12.09 -2.02
CA ALA A 189 -0.27 12.05 -0.56
C ALA A 189 -0.02 10.64 -0.02
N ALA A 190 -0.67 9.64 -0.62
CA ALA A 190 -0.46 8.25 -0.27
C ALA A 190 0.99 7.80 -0.53
N LEU A 191 1.59 8.22 -1.65
CA LEU A 191 2.98 7.88 -1.97
C LEU A 191 3.98 8.57 -1.01
N VAL A 192 3.74 9.84 -0.65
CA VAL A 192 4.55 10.56 0.34
C VAL A 192 4.47 9.88 1.70
N ALA A 193 3.27 9.47 2.14
CA ALA A 193 3.12 8.72 3.39
C ALA A 193 3.90 7.41 3.37
N THR A 194 3.83 6.67 2.27
CA THR A 194 4.60 5.43 2.06
C THR A 194 6.11 5.70 2.17
N MET A 195 6.60 6.74 1.50
CA MET A 195 8.02 7.10 1.52
C MET A 195 8.50 7.51 2.90
N VAL A 196 7.71 8.31 3.63
CA VAL A 196 8.08 8.78 4.98
C VAL A 196 8.22 7.60 5.93
N VAL A 197 7.30 6.63 5.91
CA VAL A 197 7.37 5.45 6.79
C VAL A 197 8.55 4.56 6.47
N ASN A 198 8.95 4.43 5.20
CA ASN A 198 10.08 3.57 4.79
C ASN A 198 11.44 4.26 4.81
N SER A 199 11.52 5.55 5.06
CA SER A 199 12.80 6.30 5.08
C SER A 199 13.41 6.45 6.46
N GLU A 200 12.78 5.87 7.49
CA GLU A 200 13.19 5.99 8.90
C GLU A 200 14.00 4.77 9.39
#